data_1c6c65e4a83ac4f2c118535d0759f515
#
_entry.id   1c6c65e4a83ac4f2c118535d0759f515
#
_cell.length_a   1.000
_cell.length_b   1.000
_cell.length_c   1.000
_cell.angle_alpha   90.00
_cell.angle_beta   90.00
_cell.angle_gamma   90.00
#
_symmetry.space_group_name_H-M   'P 1'
#
loop_
_entity.id
_entity.type
_entity.pdbx_description
1 polymer ?
#
loop_
_entity_poly.entity_id
_entity_poly.type
_entity_poly.pdbx_seq_one_letter_code
_entity_poly.pdbx_strand_id
1 'polypeptide(L)'
;MSNTQFQMPDNVLLEESSSTETFGRFIVQPLEKGYGVTIGNALRRVLLSSLPGYAITAIRIDGVVHEFTAIPGIVEDVSDMILNLKQVRLKATNKKVGKVTVHLKGPGKFLAGDIQKASPEVEILNADLHVATLNKDADFEIEFRIGRGKGYVTAEENKLPDQPVGMITIDSIFTPIVNVRYHIESTRVGQQTDYEKLVLEVDTDGSIVPKDAVAYAGKVLRDHIQFFINFDASQETEKEDNERDEEISRIRKILITPVDELELSVRSHNCLRAADIKTLGDLVRKDEAELLKFRNFGRKSLAELSAIVEVNNLTFGMDVDKYLKDSD
;
A
#
# COMPACT_ATOMS: atom_id res chain seq x y z
N MET A 1 -4.93 43.41 16.83
CA MET A 1 -3.86 42.42 16.81
C MET A 1 -4.14 41.48 15.66
N SER A 2 -3.31 41.48 14.63
CA SER A 2 -3.48 40.53 13.51
C SER A 2 -3.24 39.14 14.04
N ASN A 3 -4.24 38.27 13.90
CA ASN A 3 -4.12 36.88 14.24
C ASN A 3 -3.12 36.26 13.25
N THR A 4 -1.89 35.98 13.68
CA THR A 4 -0.83 35.39 12.87
C THR A 4 -0.99 33.87 12.70
N GLN A 5 -2.04 33.30 13.26
CA GLN A 5 -2.31 31.87 13.22
C GLN A 5 -3.20 31.54 12.02
N PHE A 6 -2.75 30.63 11.16
CA PHE A 6 -3.54 30.17 10.02
C PHE A 6 -4.86 29.54 10.46
N GLN A 7 -5.94 29.94 9.78
CA GLN A 7 -7.23 29.29 9.95
C GLN A 7 -7.25 27.99 9.12
N MET A 8 -7.24 26.87 9.84
CA MET A 8 -7.27 25.55 9.20
C MET A 8 -8.69 25.03 9.10
N PRO A 9 -9.03 24.24 8.06
CA PRO A 9 -10.30 23.53 7.99
C PRO A 9 -10.38 22.44 9.05
N ASP A 10 -11.55 22.26 9.66
CA ASP A 10 -11.75 21.21 10.68
C ASP A 10 -11.77 19.80 10.06
N ASN A 11 -12.37 19.68 8.87
CA ASN A 11 -12.49 18.40 8.16
C ASN A 11 -12.72 18.60 6.66
N VAL A 12 -12.65 17.47 5.94
CA VAL A 12 -13.07 17.37 4.54
C VAL A 12 -14.49 16.79 4.50
N LEU A 13 -15.42 17.52 3.96
CA LEU A 13 -16.82 17.09 3.83
C LEU A 13 -17.01 16.39 2.50
N LEU A 14 -17.55 15.17 2.51
CA LEU A 14 -18.07 14.50 1.33
C LEU A 14 -19.54 14.84 1.17
N GLU A 15 -19.93 15.39 0.03
CA GLU A 15 -21.33 15.69 -0.27
C GLU A 15 -22.07 14.40 -0.64
N GLU A 16 -22.73 13.78 0.36
CA GLU A 16 -23.39 12.48 0.18
C GLU A 16 -24.50 12.49 -0.86
N SER A 17 -25.20 13.65 -1.02
CA SER A 17 -26.33 13.79 -1.96
C SER A 17 -25.94 13.62 -3.43
N SER A 18 -24.69 13.93 -3.79
CA SER A 18 -24.16 13.85 -5.16
C SER A 18 -23.14 12.73 -5.35
N SER A 19 -22.72 12.06 -4.27
CA SER A 19 -21.67 11.02 -4.32
C SER A 19 -22.24 9.65 -4.68
N THR A 20 -21.48 8.91 -5.52
CA THR A 20 -21.75 7.53 -5.90
C THR A 20 -20.52 6.66 -5.60
N GLU A 21 -20.54 5.39 -5.95
CA GLU A 21 -19.37 4.51 -5.84
C GLU A 21 -18.21 4.95 -6.75
N THR A 22 -18.51 5.66 -7.84
CA THR A 22 -17.52 6.10 -8.84
C THR A 22 -17.33 7.62 -8.88
N PHE A 23 -18.19 8.40 -8.24
CA PHE A 23 -18.11 9.86 -8.19
C PHE A 23 -18.14 10.37 -6.75
N GLY A 24 -17.22 11.30 -6.44
CA GLY A 24 -17.19 11.96 -5.13
C GLY A 24 -16.93 13.45 -5.26
N ARG A 25 -17.73 14.26 -4.51
CA ARG A 25 -17.57 15.70 -4.38
C ARG A 25 -17.13 16.04 -2.97
N PHE A 26 -15.91 16.57 -2.85
CA PHE A 26 -15.26 16.90 -1.58
C PHE A 26 -15.19 18.40 -1.39
N ILE A 27 -15.59 18.86 -0.21
CA ILE A 27 -15.62 20.28 0.16
C ILE A 27 -14.66 20.49 1.32
N VAL A 28 -13.73 21.44 1.15
CA VAL A 28 -12.76 21.84 2.17
C VAL A 28 -12.86 23.32 2.40
N GLN A 29 -13.23 23.70 3.61
CA GLN A 29 -13.37 25.09 4.04
C GLN A 29 -13.25 25.20 5.57
N PRO A 30 -12.82 26.38 6.11
CA PRO A 30 -12.25 27.53 5.38
C PRO A 30 -10.77 27.30 5.03
N LEU A 31 -10.31 27.89 3.94
CA LEU A 31 -8.90 27.93 3.57
C LEU A 31 -8.46 29.38 3.42
N GLU A 32 -7.24 29.69 3.80
CA GLU A 32 -6.62 31.00 3.53
C GLU A 32 -6.51 31.24 2.03
N LYS A 33 -6.52 32.49 1.61
CA LYS A 33 -6.45 32.89 0.21
C LYS A 33 -5.24 32.32 -0.50
N GLY A 34 -5.48 31.65 -1.64
CA GLY A 34 -4.46 30.98 -2.48
C GLY A 34 -4.21 29.51 -2.12
N TYR A 35 -4.58 29.06 -0.90
CA TYR A 35 -4.40 27.64 -0.52
C TYR A 35 -5.35 26.71 -1.24
N GLY A 36 -6.55 27.15 -1.61
CA GLY A 36 -7.48 26.35 -2.38
C GLY A 36 -6.90 25.92 -3.73
N VAL A 37 -6.27 26.85 -4.45
CA VAL A 37 -5.60 26.54 -5.73
C VAL A 37 -4.41 25.62 -5.52
N THR A 38 -3.57 25.89 -4.51
CA THR A 38 -2.36 25.10 -4.23
C THR A 38 -2.72 23.65 -3.91
N ILE A 39 -3.66 23.43 -2.98
CA ILE A 39 -4.10 22.09 -2.56
C ILE A 39 -4.87 21.39 -3.68
N GLY A 40 -5.81 22.08 -4.31
CA GLY A 40 -6.63 21.52 -5.39
C GLY A 40 -5.79 21.05 -6.58
N ASN A 41 -4.81 21.86 -7.02
CA ASN A 41 -3.92 21.47 -8.11
C ASN A 41 -2.97 20.33 -7.70
N ALA A 42 -2.41 20.38 -6.49
CA ALA A 42 -1.54 19.30 -6.00
C ALA A 42 -2.28 17.96 -5.93
N LEU A 43 -3.47 17.92 -5.33
CA LEU A 43 -4.32 16.73 -5.27
C LEU A 43 -4.71 16.23 -6.66
N ARG A 44 -5.15 17.13 -7.56
CA ARG A 44 -5.49 16.76 -8.94
C ARG A 44 -4.33 16.08 -9.65
N ARG A 45 -3.13 16.61 -9.54
CA ARG A 45 -1.94 16.04 -10.19
C ARG A 45 -1.61 14.66 -9.64
N VAL A 46 -1.62 14.50 -8.33
CA VAL A 46 -1.30 13.21 -7.68
C VAL A 46 -2.38 12.17 -7.97
N LEU A 47 -3.67 12.55 -7.95
CA LEU A 47 -4.77 11.66 -8.30
C LEU A 47 -4.62 11.10 -9.71
N LEU A 48 -4.32 11.93 -10.71
CA LEU A 48 -4.20 11.51 -12.10
C LEU A 48 -2.93 10.69 -12.41
N SER A 49 -1.84 10.86 -11.66
CA SER A 49 -0.54 10.28 -12.02
C SER A 49 -0.03 9.18 -11.08
N SER A 50 -0.46 9.17 -9.81
CA SER A 50 0.29 8.44 -8.78
C SER A 50 -0.46 7.28 -8.14
N LEU A 51 -1.75 7.13 -8.42
CA LEU A 51 -2.54 6.03 -7.90
C LEU A 51 -2.22 4.74 -8.65
N PRO A 52 -2.00 3.62 -7.92
CA PRO A 52 -1.78 2.33 -8.54
C PRO A 52 -3.09 1.72 -9.04
N GLY A 53 -3.02 1.02 -10.16
CA GLY A 53 -4.12 0.24 -10.71
C GLY A 53 -3.62 -0.97 -11.47
N TYR A 54 -4.54 -1.65 -12.16
CA TYR A 54 -4.25 -2.80 -12.98
C TYR A 54 -4.65 -2.53 -14.42
N ALA A 55 -3.90 -3.09 -15.38
CA ALA A 55 -4.22 -3.00 -16.80
C ALA A 55 -3.65 -4.20 -17.56
N ILE A 56 -4.15 -4.44 -18.77
CA ILE A 56 -3.57 -5.40 -19.71
C ILE A 56 -2.29 -4.77 -20.26
N THR A 57 -1.15 -5.47 -20.14
CA THR A 57 0.17 -5.00 -20.56
C THR A 57 0.66 -5.65 -21.83
N ALA A 58 0.21 -6.86 -22.12
CA ALA A 58 0.53 -7.57 -23.35
C ALA A 58 -0.54 -8.62 -23.66
N ILE A 59 -0.61 -9.00 -24.93
CA ILE A 59 -1.45 -10.08 -25.43
C ILE A 59 -0.61 -11.03 -26.28
N ARG A 60 -1.03 -12.30 -26.32
CA ARG A 60 -0.52 -13.27 -27.28
C ARG A 60 -1.69 -14.02 -27.90
N ILE A 61 -1.70 -14.07 -29.21
CA ILE A 61 -2.71 -14.77 -30.00
C ILE A 61 -2.00 -15.82 -30.84
N ASP A 62 -2.47 -17.03 -30.83
CA ASP A 62 -1.85 -18.10 -31.61
C ASP A 62 -1.88 -17.80 -33.11
N GLY A 63 -0.71 -17.93 -33.76
CA GLY A 63 -0.55 -17.62 -35.18
C GLY A 63 -0.36 -16.14 -35.53
N VAL A 64 -0.37 -15.23 -34.53
CA VAL A 64 -0.17 -13.79 -34.72
C VAL A 64 1.20 -13.38 -34.18
N VAL A 65 1.98 -12.68 -35.00
CA VAL A 65 3.34 -12.22 -34.63
C VAL A 65 3.41 -10.70 -34.41
N HIS A 66 2.51 -9.95 -35.02
CA HIS A 66 2.49 -8.49 -34.94
C HIS A 66 1.05 -7.94 -35.03
N GLU A 67 0.84 -6.72 -34.56
CA GLU A 67 -0.46 -6.06 -34.46
C GLU A 67 -1.19 -5.79 -35.80
N PHE A 68 -0.48 -5.78 -36.90
CA PHE A 68 -1.02 -5.51 -38.26
C PHE A 68 -1.51 -6.80 -38.96
N THR A 69 -1.84 -7.83 -38.21
CA THR A 69 -2.31 -9.12 -38.74
C THR A 69 -3.82 -9.19 -38.63
N ALA A 70 -4.47 -9.72 -39.64
CA ALA A 70 -5.88 -10.15 -39.58
C ALA A 70 -5.96 -11.59 -39.09
N ILE A 71 -6.89 -11.88 -38.19
CA ILE A 71 -7.14 -13.21 -37.67
C ILE A 71 -8.28 -13.86 -38.44
N PRO A 72 -8.10 -15.07 -39.01
CA PRO A 72 -9.20 -15.75 -39.70
C PRO A 72 -10.41 -15.94 -38.78
N GLY A 73 -11.59 -15.56 -39.29
CA GLY A 73 -12.85 -15.66 -38.54
C GLY A 73 -13.14 -14.47 -37.61
N ILE A 74 -12.33 -13.44 -37.57
CA ILE A 74 -12.60 -12.18 -36.84
C ILE A 74 -12.83 -11.06 -37.87
N VAL A 75 -13.75 -10.14 -37.54
CA VAL A 75 -14.08 -9.00 -38.39
C VAL A 75 -13.04 -7.88 -38.22
N GLU A 76 -12.68 -7.59 -36.98
CA GLU A 76 -11.70 -6.59 -36.61
C GLU A 76 -10.27 -7.13 -36.80
N ASP A 77 -9.33 -6.28 -37.11
CA ASP A 77 -7.91 -6.62 -37.07
C ASP A 77 -7.34 -6.60 -35.64
N VAL A 78 -6.11 -7.07 -35.46
CA VAL A 78 -5.46 -7.10 -34.15
C VAL A 78 -5.26 -5.71 -33.60
N SER A 79 -5.01 -4.70 -34.44
CA SER A 79 -4.86 -3.31 -34.02
C SER A 79 -6.16 -2.76 -33.42
N ASP A 80 -7.30 -3.04 -34.05
CA ASP A 80 -8.61 -2.63 -33.54
C ASP A 80 -8.93 -3.34 -32.21
N MET A 81 -8.63 -4.65 -32.12
CA MET A 81 -8.77 -5.38 -30.87
C MET A 81 -7.93 -4.77 -29.76
N ILE A 82 -6.68 -4.38 -30.03
CA ILE A 82 -5.80 -3.73 -29.07
C ILE A 82 -6.38 -2.39 -28.61
N LEU A 83 -6.92 -1.58 -29.51
CA LEU A 83 -7.56 -0.31 -29.17
C LEU A 83 -8.77 -0.51 -28.23
N ASN A 84 -9.55 -1.55 -28.46
CA ASN A 84 -10.67 -1.91 -27.58
C ASN A 84 -10.16 -2.45 -26.24
N LEU A 85 -9.13 -3.29 -26.21
CA LEU A 85 -8.53 -3.85 -25.00
C LEU A 85 -7.90 -2.79 -24.10
N LYS A 86 -7.36 -1.70 -24.65
CA LYS A 86 -6.86 -0.54 -23.86
C LYS A 86 -7.96 0.13 -23.03
N GLN A 87 -9.22 0.00 -23.43
CA GLN A 87 -10.36 0.57 -22.72
C GLN A 87 -10.91 -0.34 -21.63
N VAL A 88 -10.46 -1.60 -21.52
CA VAL A 88 -10.90 -2.53 -20.49
C VAL A 88 -10.43 -2.03 -19.13
N ARG A 89 -11.40 -1.90 -18.21
CA ARG A 89 -11.15 -1.54 -16.81
C ARG A 89 -11.29 -2.78 -15.95
N LEU A 90 -10.25 -3.03 -15.18
CA LEU A 90 -10.19 -4.27 -14.39
C LEU A 90 -9.65 -4.02 -12.99
N LYS A 91 -10.10 -4.87 -12.06
CA LYS A 91 -9.65 -4.92 -10.69
C LYS A 91 -9.17 -6.35 -10.41
N ALA A 92 -8.00 -6.50 -9.81
CA ALA A 92 -7.50 -7.80 -9.42
C ALA A 92 -7.77 -8.04 -7.93
N THR A 93 -8.39 -9.16 -7.62
CA THR A 93 -8.65 -9.61 -6.24
C THR A 93 -7.36 -10.10 -5.58
N ASN A 94 -6.45 -10.67 -6.38
CA ASN A 94 -5.16 -11.18 -5.90
C ASN A 94 -4.00 -10.34 -6.47
N LYS A 95 -3.00 -10.01 -5.63
CA LYS A 95 -1.82 -9.24 -6.03
C LYS A 95 -0.92 -9.95 -7.07
N LYS A 96 -1.14 -11.25 -7.32
CA LYS A 96 -0.31 -12.09 -8.20
C LYS A 96 -0.99 -12.46 -9.53
N VAL A 97 -2.09 -11.80 -9.91
CA VAL A 97 -2.67 -12.03 -11.24
C VAL A 97 -1.66 -11.58 -12.30
N GLY A 98 -1.17 -12.53 -13.09
CA GLY A 98 -0.16 -12.24 -14.10
C GLY A 98 -0.59 -12.66 -15.51
N LYS A 99 -1.38 -13.74 -15.63
CA LYS A 99 -1.72 -14.36 -16.90
C LYS A 99 -3.14 -14.88 -16.89
N VAL A 100 -3.92 -14.56 -17.92
CA VAL A 100 -5.28 -15.06 -18.16
C VAL A 100 -5.35 -15.56 -19.59
N THR A 101 -5.85 -16.75 -19.80
CA THR A 101 -6.02 -17.33 -21.13
C THR A 101 -7.51 -17.52 -21.40
N VAL A 102 -7.96 -17.06 -22.56
CA VAL A 102 -9.37 -17.15 -23.01
C VAL A 102 -9.41 -17.91 -24.34
N HIS A 103 -10.22 -18.95 -24.41
CA HIS A 103 -10.52 -19.65 -25.64
C HIS A 103 -11.80 -19.10 -26.24
N LEU A 104 -11.73 -18.63 -27.47
CA LEU A 104 -12.82 -17.97 -28.18
C LEU A 104 -13.27 -18.80 -29.36
N LYS A 105 -14.56 -19.10 -29.42
CA LYS A 105 -15.19 -19.86 -30.49
C LYS A 105 -16.41 -19.14 -31.02
N GLY A 106 -16.46 -18.94 -32.33
CA GLY A 106 -17.56 -18.27 -33.00
C GLY A 106 -18.76 -19.18 -33.31
N PRO A 107 -19.86 -18.61 -33.83
CA PRO A 107 -20.06 -17.17 -34.04
C PRO A 107 -20.53 -16.45 -32.77
N GLY A 108 -20.13 -15.19 -32.61
CA GLY A 108 -20.55 -14.38 -31.45
C GLY A 108 -19.81 -13.06 -31.34
N LYS A 109 -19.98 -12.42 -30.19
CA LYS A 109 -19.21 -11.22 -29.81
C LYS A 109 -18.27 -11.59 -28.69
N PHE A 110 -17.03 -11.19 -28.83
CA PHE A 110 -16.08 -11.20 -27.72
C PHE A 110 -16.25 -9.89 -26.93
N LEU A 111 -16.65 -10.01 -25.69
CA LEU A 111 -16.83 -8.91 -24.75
C LEU A 111 -15.75 -8.96 -23.68
N ALA A 112 -15.46 -7.81 -23.07
CA ALA A 112 -14.48 -7.73 -21.97
C ALA A 112 -14.84 -8.68 -20.80
N GLY A 113 -16.13 -8.90 -20.53
CA GLY A 113 -16.60 -9.81 -19.51
C GLY A 113 -16.22 -11.30 -19.73
N ASP A 114 -15.86 -11.70 -20.95
CA ASP A 114 -15.38 -13.05 -21.21
C ASP A 114 -13.99 -13.32 -20.59
N ILE A 115 -13.19 -12.29 -20.39
CA ILE A 115 -11.91 -12.36 -19.68
C ILE A 115 -12.15 -12.74 -18.21
N GLN A 116 -13.19 -12.17 -17.58
CA GLN A 116 -13.56 -12.49 -16.19
C GLN A 116 -14.05 -13.94 -16.04
N LYS A 117 -14.79 -14.46 -17.04
CA LYS A 117 -15.24 -15.86 -17.03
C LYS A 117 -14.09 -16.86 -17.04
N ALA A 118 -12.96 -16.49 -17.67
CA ALA A 118 -11.77 -17.33 -17.75
C ALA A 118 -10.92 -17.27 -16.46
N SER A 119 -11.02 -16.19 -15.68
CA SER A 119 -10.26 -16.06 -14.42
C SER A 119 -11.08 -15.34 -13.35
N PRO A 120 -11.48 -16.04 -12.28
CA PRO A 120 -12.24 -15.44 -11.17
C PRO A 120 -11.40 -14.47 -10.32
N GLU A 121 -10.09 -14.42 -10.54
CA GLU A 121 -9.19 -13.50 -9.84
C GLU A 121 -9.23 -12.07 -10.41
N VAL A 122 -9.87 -11.90 -11.59
CA VAL A 122 -9.99 -10.63 -12.30
C VAL A 122 -11.45 -10.25 -12.40
N GLU A 123 -11.80 -9.11 -11.87
CA GLU A 123 -13.10 -8.49 -12.01
C GLU A 123 -13.03 -7.44 -13.12
N ILE A 124 -13.92 -7.52 -14.11
CA ILE A 124 -14.02 -6.55 -15.20
C ILE A 124 -15.15 -5.56 -14.90
N LEU A 125 -14.80 -4.29 -14.80
CA LEU A 125 -15.74 -3.22 -14.40
C LEU A 125 -16.65 -2.75 -15.55
N ASN A 126 -16.20 -2.94 -16.80
CA ASN A 126 -16.94 -2.62 -18.02
C ASN A 126 -17.16 -3.88 -18.88
N ALA A 127 -17.80 -4.88 -18.31
CA ALA A 127 -17.99 -6.20 -18.91
C ALA A 127 -18.65 -6.20 -20.29
N ASP A 128 -19.50 -5.21 -20.58
CA ASP A 128 -20.23 -5.08 -21.85
C ASP A 128 -19.39 -4.44 -22.97
N LEU A 129 -18.15 -4.05 -22.69
CA LEU A 129 -17.27 -3.46 -23.70
C LEU A 129 -17.01 -4.48 -24.83
N HIS A 130 -17.31 -4.06 -26.05
CA HIS A 130 -17.05 -4.84 -27.26
C HIS A 130 -15.55 -4.87 -27.55
N VAL A 131 -14.99 -6.07 -27.73
CA VAL A 131 -13.59 -6.27 -28.10
C VAL A 131 -13.44 -6.71 -29.54
N ALA A 132 -14.20 -7.72 -29.96
CA ALA A 132 -14.17 -8.23 -31.34
C ALA A 132 -15.45 -8.97 -31.72
N THR A 133 -15.71 -9.12 -33.04
CA THR A 133 -16.81 -9.89 -33.62
C THR A 133 -16.29 -11.17 -34.23
N LEU A 134 -16.84 -12.30 -33.77
CA LEU A 134 -16.43 -13.65 -34.17
C LEU A 134 -17.38 -14.20 -35.23
N ASN A 135 -16.85 -14.67 -36.34
CA ASN A 135 -17.56 -15.41 -37.38
C ASN A 135 -17.63 -16.92 -37.03
N LYS A 136 -18.30 -17.69 -37.86
CA LYS A 136 -18.47 -19.14 -37.64
C LYS A 136 -17.16 -19.94 -37.63
N ASP A 137 -16.15 -19.43 -38.31
CA ASP A 137 -14.84 -20.08 -38.48
C ASP A 137 -13.83 -19.64 -37.41
N ALA A 138 -14.25 -18.78 -36.49
CA ALA A 138 -13.36 -18.32 -35.42
C ALA A 138 -13.16 -19.42 -34.36
N ASP A 139 -11.92 -19.85 -34.17
CA ASP A 139 -11.50 -20.78 -33.14
C ASP A 139 -10.02 -20.49 -32.80
N PHE A 140 -9.77 -19.74 -31.71
CA PHE A 140 -8.43 -19.32 -31.32
C PHE A 140 -8.33 -19.06 -29.82
N GLU A 141 -7.11 -19.05 -29.33
CA GLU A 141 -6.76 -18.76 -27.96
C GLU A 141 -6.03 -17.42 -27.85
N ILE A 142 -6.44 -16.61 -26.88
CA ILE A 142 -5.78 -15.35 -26.53
C ILE A 142 -5.31 -15.38 -25.09
N GLU A 143 -4.05 -15.09 -24.90
CA GLU A 143 -3.40 -14.94 -23.61
C GLU A 143 -3.26 -13.47 -23.28
N PHE A 144 -3.76 -13.05 -22.14
CA PHE A 144 -3.62 -11.69 -21.60
C PHE A 144 -2.57 -11.69 -20.49
N ARG A 145 -1.67 -10.75 -20.53
CA ARG A 145 -0.81 -10.43 -19.39
C ARG A 145 -1.37 -9.20 -18.68
N ILE A 146 -1.65 -9.35 -17.39
CA ILE A 146 -2.17 -8.28 -16.54
C ILE A 146 -1.05 -7.82 -15.62
N GLY A 147 -0.79 -6.51 -15.62
CA GLY A 147 0.22 -5.87 -14.78
C GLY A 147 -0.41 -4.91 -13.77
N ARG A 148 0.39 -4.57 -12.77
CA ARG A 148 0.09 -3.50 -11.82
C ARG A 148 1.09 -2.36 -12.02
N GLY A 149 0.59 -1.15 -12.17
CA GLY A 149 1.43 0.04 -12.40
C GLY A 149 0.78 1.31 -11.91
N LYS A 150 1.29 2.45 -12.35
CA LYS A 150 0.78 3.79 -12.05
C LYS A 150 0.74 4.62 -13.33
N GLY A 151 -0.28 5.48 -13.45
CA GLY A 151 -0.41 6.41 -14.56
C GLY A 151 -0.55 5.72 -15.92
N TYR A 152 0.19 6.18 -16.91
CA TYR A 152 0.25 5.64 -18.28
C TYR A 152 1.65 5.08 -18.53
N VAL A 153 1.72 3.88 -19.07
CA VAL A 153 2.97 3.18 -19.41
C VAL A 153 2.89 2.75 -20.87
N THR A 154 3.93 3.07 -21.64
CA THR A 154 3.99 2.74 -23.06
C THR A 154 4.24 1.26 -23.32
N ALA A 155 3.90 0.78 -24.50
CA ALA A 155 4.17 -0.59 -24.94
C ALA A 155 5.66 -0.95 -24.88
N GLU A 156 6.54 0.02 -25.16
CA GLU A 156 7.99 -0.16 -25.10
C GLU A 156 8.47 -0.39 -23.65
N GLU A 157 7.93 0.36 -22.69
CA GLU A 157 8.24 0.20 -21.26
C GLU A 157 7.65 -1.10 -20.67
N ASN A 158 6.53 -1.59 -21.23
CA ASN A 158 5.93 -2.87 -20.85
C ASN A 158 6.70 -4.09 -21.39
N LYS A 159 7.67 -3.88 -22.29
CA LYS A 159 8.45 -4.97 -22.89
C LYS A 159 9.43 -5.57 -21.90
N LEU A 160 9.31 -6.87 -21.66
CA LEU A 160 10.24 -7.62 -20.80
C LEU A 160 11.39 -8.20 -21.60
N PRO A 161 12.62 -8.29 -21.02
CA PRO A 161 13.80 -8.86 -21.70
C PRO A 161 13.60 -10.30 -22.20
N ASP A 162 12.89 -11.13 -21.43
CA ASP A 162 12.63 -12.56 -21.74
C ASP A 162 11.22 -12.80 -22.29
N GLN A 163 10.71 -11.87 -23.11
CA GLN A 163 9.36 -11.96 -23.65
C GLN A 163 9.27 -13.09 -24.70
N PRO A 164 8.26 -13.99 -24.61
CA PRO A 164 8.01 -15.01 -25.61
C PRO A 164 7.77 -14.44 -27.00
N VAL A 165 8.21 -15.15 -28.03
CA VAL A 165 7.92 -14.78 -29.42
C VAL A 165 6.41 -14.77 -29.64
N GLY A 166 5.89 -13.76 -30.37
CA GLY A 166 4.46 -13.57 -30.62
C GLY A 166 3.68 -12.88 -29.49
N MET A 167 4.37 -12.44 -28.44
CA MET A 167 3.76 -11.57 -27.42
C MET A 167 3.78 -10.12 -27.92
N ILE A 168 2.63 -9.50 -28.02
CA ILE A 168 2.43 -8.10 -28.43
C ILE A 168 2.21 -7.27 -27.18
N THR A 169 3.13 -6.35 -26.88
CA THR A 169 2.98 -5.40 -25.77
C THR A 169 2.05 -4.28 -26.17
N ILE A 170 1.24 -3.81 -25.24
CA ILE A 170 0.30 -2.71 -25.46
C ILE A 170 0.49 -1.61 -24.41
N ASP A 171 0.13 -0.38 -24.79
CA ASP A 171 0.12 0.73 -23.84
C ASP A 171 -0.93 0.48 -22.77
N SER A 172 -0.57 0.77 -21.53
CA SER A 172 -1.39 0.46 -20.37
C SER A 172 -1.78 1.70 -19.59
N ILE A 173 -3.07 1.89 -19.36
CA ILE A 173 -3.63 2.95 -18.53
C ILE A 173 -3.92 2.34 -17.15
N PHE A 174 -3.00 2.53 -16.20
CA PHE A 174 -3.14 1.98 -14.86
C PHE A 174 -3.94 2.86 -13.91
N THR A 175 -4.08 4.18 -14.25
CA THR A 175 -4.78 5.10 -13.35
C THR A 175 -6.24 4.70 -13.17
N PRO A 176 -6.71 4.55 -11.92
CA PRO A 176 -8.12 4.30 -11.64
C PRO A 176 -8.97 5.59 -11.70
N ILE A 177 -8.34 6.73 -11.94
CA ILE A 177 -9.01 8.02 -11.99
C ILE A 177 -9.33 8.38 -13.43
N VAL A 178 -10.63 8.59 -13.69
CA VAL A 178 -11.14 9.00 -15.00
C VAL A 178 -11.01 10.49 -15.18
N ASN A 179 -11.43 11.27 -14.16
CA ASN A 179 -11.42 12.72 -14.23
C ASN A 179 -11.28 13.34 -12.84
N VAL A 180 -10.63 14.51 -12.77
CA VAL A 180 -10.55 15.33 -11.57
C VAL A 180 -10.77 16.78 -11.93
N ARG A 181 -11.75 17.41 -11.30
CA ARG A 181 -12.02 18.86 -11.43
C ARG A 181 -11.94 19.49 -10.05
N TYR A 182 -11.50 20.71 -9.99
CA TYR A 182 -11.63 21.53 -8.78
C TYR A 182 -12.00 22.96 -9.14
N HIS A 183 -12.71 23.60 -8.24
CA HIS A 183 -13.00 25.03 -8.31
C HIS A 183 -12.97 25.65 -6.93
N ILE A 184 -12.78 26.95 -6.89
CA ILE A 184 -12.65 27.71 -5.68
C ILE A 184 -13.85 28.65 -5.57
N GLU A 185 -14.49 28.67 -4.43
CA GLU A 185 -15.56 29.58 -4.08
C GLU A 185 -15.13 30.45 -2.90
N SER A 186 -15.59 31.71 -2.83
CA SER A 186 -15.38 32.53 -1.64
C SER A 186 -16.24 32.06 -0.50
N THR A 187 -15.68 32.03 0.71
CA THR A 187 -16.44 31.67 1.92
C THR A 187 -16.18 32.69 3.03
N ARG A 188 -17.08 32.72 4.01
CA ARG A 188 -17.03 33.68 5.12
C ARG A 188 -16.79 32.98 6.44
N VAL A 189 -15.87 33.53 7.23
CA VAL A 189 -15.66 33.13 8.63
C VAL A 189 -15.86 34.34 9.53
N GLY A 190 -16.94 34.35 10.29
CA GLY A 190 -17.31 35.49 11.11
C GLY A 190 -17.59 36.74 10.27
N GLN A 191 -16.79 37.78 10.44
CA GLN A 191 -16.90 39.03 9.66
C GLN A 191 -15.91 39.10 8.48
N GLN A 192 -14.99 38.16 8.35
CA GLN A 192 -14.00 38.12 7.29
C GLN A 192 -14.56 37.30 6.10
N THR A 193 -14.46 37.85 4.90
CA THR A 193 -15.00 37.25 3.64
C THR A 193 -13.90 36.76 2.70
N ASP A 194 -12.63 36.82 3.14
CA ASP A 194 -11.45 36.57 2.29
C ASP A 194 -10.98 35.11 2.32
N TYR A 195 -11.80 34.22 2.87
CA TYR A 195 -11.50 32.79 2.89
C TYR A 195 -11.96 32.07 1.62
N GLU A 196 -11.29 30.97 1.31
CA GLU A 196 -11.61 30.11 0.17
C GLU A 196 -12.29 28.82 0.61
N LYS A 197 -13.18 28.34 -0.25
CA LYS A 197 -13.79 27.02 -0.19
C LYS A 197 -13.33 26.26 -1.44
N LEU A 198 -12.58 25.18 -1.24
CA LEU A 198 -12.19 24.26 -2.29
C LEU A 198 -13.29 23.21 -2.49
N VAL A 199 -13.77 23.07 -3.72
CA VAL A 199 -14.63 21.97 -4.16
C VAL A 199 -13.83 21.11 -5.12
N LEU A 200 -13.61 19.84 -4.76
CA LEU A 200 -12.88 18.86 -5.54
C LEU A 200 -13.82 17.74 -5.97
N GLU A 201 -13.94 17.51 -7.26
CA GLU A 201 -14.77 16.47 -7.89
C GLU A 201 -13.83 15.40 -8.47
N VAL A 202 -14.11 14.14 -8.13
CA VAL A 202 -13.28 13.00 -8.54
C VAL A 202 -14.17 11.92 -9.13
N ASP A 203 -13.90 11.57 -10.38
CA ASP A 203 -14.50 10.44 -11.09
C ASP A 203 -13.50 9.28 -11.12
N THR A 204 -13.93 8.09 -10.71
CA THR A 204 -13.14 6.86 -10.75
C THR A 204 -13.76 5.85 -11.71
N ASP A 205 -12.99 4.85 -12.08
CA ASP A 205 -13.44 3.73 -12.92
C ASP A 205 -14.18 2.63 -12.14
N GLY A 206 -14.34 2.79 -10.82
CA GLY A 206 -14.98 1.83 -9.92
C GLY A 206 -14.00 0.85 -9.26
N SER A 207 -12.72 0.82 -9.66
CA SER A 207 -11.72 -0.03 -8.99
C SER A 207 -11.34 0.47 -7.60
N ILE A 208 -11.51 1.78 -7.36
CA ILE A 208 -11.29 2.45 -6.09
C ILE A 208 -12.44 3.43 -5.81
N VAL A 209 -12.87 3.51 -4.56
CA VAL A 209 -13.86 4.50 -4.12
C VAL A 209 -13.21 5.90 -4.08
N PRO A 210 -13.91 6.98 -4.52
CA PRO A 210 -13.36 8.33 -4.53
C PRO A 210 -12.76 8.79 -3.19
N LYS A 211 -13.38 8.43 -2.07
CA LYS A 211 -12.89 8.74 -0.72
C LYS A 211 -11.50 8.16 -0.46
N ASP A 212 -11.30 6.90 -0.83
CA ASP A 212 -10.02 6.22 -0.63
C ASP A 212 -8.95 6.76 -1.58
N ALA A 213 -9.34 7.13 -2.81
CA ALA A 213 -8.47 7.76 -3.78
C ALA A 213 -7.91 9.10 -3.27
N VAL A 214 -8.79 9.98 -2.73
CA VAL A 214 -8.38 11.27 -2.16
C VAL A 214 -7.51 11.07 -0.92
N ALA A 215 -7.86 10.15 -0.04
CA ALA A 215 -7.05 9.83 1.13
C ALA A 215 -5.65 9.32 0.74
N TYR A 216 -5.55 8.45 -0.27
CA TYR A 216 -4.27 7.97 -0.79
C TYR A 216 -3.44 9.11 -1.38
N ALA A 217 -4.05 9.99 -2.19
CA ALA A 217 -3.37 11.15 -2.78
C ALA A 217 -2.85 12.11 -1.70
N GLY A 218 -3.66 12.38 -0.66
CA GLY A 218 -3.26 13.17 0.49
C GLY A 218 -2.06 12.57 1.24
N LYS A 219 -2.05 11.25 1.42
CA LYS A 219 -0.92 10.54 2.03
C LYS A 219 0.35 10.68 1.19
N VAL A 220 0.26 10.49 -0.13
CA VAL A 220 1.40 10.66 -1.04
C VAL A 220 1.98 12.07 -0.95
N LEU A 221 1.12 13.10 -0.95
CA LEU A 221 1.56 14.50 -0.80
C LEU A 221 2.24 14.75 0.54
N ARG A 222 1.62 14.30 1.63
CA ARG A 222 2.19 14.44 2.98
C ARG A 222 3.59 13.82 3.05
N ASP A 223 3.72 12.58 2.59
CA ASP A 223 4.96 11.83 2.67
C ASP A 223 6.09 12.51 1.87
N HIS A 224 5.77 13.15 0.73
CA HIS A 224 6.75 13.94 -0.03
C HIS A 224 7.08 15.29 0.61
N ILE A 225 6.09 15.98 1.19
CA ILE A 225 6.31 17.28 1.85
C ILE A 225 7.09 17.08 3.14
N GLN A 226 6.96 15.95 3.81
CA GLN A 226 7.65 15.66 5.06
C GLN A 226 9.19 15.75 4.93
N PHE A 227 9.75 15.42 3.77
CA PHE A 227 11.19 15.60 3.52
C PHE A 227 11.64 17.04 3.61
N PHE A 228 10.78 18.01 3.27
CA PHE A 228 11.09 19.45 3.39
C PHE A 228 10.94 19.96 4.81
N ILE A 229 10.13 19.30 5.63
CA ILE A 229 9.96 19.65 7.06
C ILE A 229 11.17 19.15 7.85
N ASN A 230 11.64 17.94 7.55
CA ASN A 230 12.74 17.28 8.28
C ASN A 230 14.12 17.53 7.66
N PHE A 231 14.23 18.47 6.77
CA PHE A 231 15.42 18.73 5.97
C PHE A 231 16.69 19.03 6.82
N ASP A 232 16.56 19.60 8.03
CA ASP A 232 17.65 19.77 8.99
C ASP A 232 17.66 18.73 10.14
N ALA A 233 16.53 18.10 10.42
CA ALA A 233 16.40 17.15 11.53
C ALA A 233 16.85 15.72 11.19
N SER A 234 17.01 15.41 9.90
CA SER A 234 17.24 14.04 9.42
C SER A 234 18.64 13.47 9.67
N GLN A 235 19.55 14.22 10.31
CA GLN A 235 20.84 13.66 10.71
C GLN A 235 20.92 13.22 12.19
N GLU A 236 20.10 13.76 13.08
CA GLU A 236 20.19 13.45 14.51
C GLU A 236 19.02 12.59 15.03
N THR A 237 17.78 12.87 14.61
CA THR A 237 16.60 12.15 15.16
C THR A 237 16.36 10.76 14.55
N GLU A 238 16.61 10.53 13.26
CA GLU A 238 16.49 9.18 12.66
C GLU A 238 17.57 8.22 13.19
N LYS A 239 18.75 8.73 13.56
CA LYS A 239 19.76 7.89 14.21
C LYS A 239 19.38 7.54 15.65
N GLU A 240 18.87 8.51 16.41
CA GLU A 240 18.46 8.29 17.80
C GLU A 240 17.22 7.36 17.89
N ASP A 241 16.24 7.49 17.03
CA ASP A 241 15.05 6.61 17.02
C ASP A 241 15.36 5.22 16.50
N ASN A 242 16.18 5.09 15.43
CA ASN A 242 16.64 3.78 14.95
C ASN A 242 17.57 3.10 15.95
N GLU A 243 18.49 3.81 16.59
CA GLU A 243 19.37 3.28 17.63
C GLU A 243 18.56 2.84 18.86
N ARG A 244 17.52 3.59 19.25
CA ARG A 244 16.60 3.19 20.33
C ARG A 244 15.78 1.97 19.98
N ASP A 245 15.22 1.88 18.78
CA ASP A 245 14.44 0.74 18.32
C ASP A 245 15.29 -0.52 18.15
N GLU A 246 16.54 -0.37 17.68
CA GLU A 246 17.51 -1.46 17.64
C GLU A 246 17.93 -1.91 19.04
N GLU A 247 18.14 -0.98 19.97
CA GLU A 247 18.47 -1.30 21.36
C GLU A 247 17.31 -1.99 22.09
N ILE A 248 16.07 -1.50 21.92
CA ILE A 248 14.86 -2.14 22.45
C ILE A 248 14.71 -3.56 21.88
N SER A 249 14.90 -3.73 20.56
CA SER A 249 14.83 -5.04 19.90
C SER A 249 15.93 -5.99 20.38
N ARG A 250 17.13 -5.48 20.65
CA ARG A 250 18.24 -6.25 21.20
C ARG A 250 17.95 -6.69 22.63
N ILE A 251 17.53 -5.79 23.49
CA ILE A 251 17.17 -6.07 24.88
C ILE A 251 16.01 -7.08 24.93
N ARG A 252 14.99 -6.92 24.07
CA ARG A 252 13.86 -7.84 23.97
C ARG A 252 14.31 -9.28 23.65
N LYS A 253 15.21 -9.45 22.68
CA LYS A 253 15.77 -10.77 22.35
C LYS A 253 16.50 -11.40 23.53
N ILE A 254 17.27 -10.62 24.25
CA ILE A 254 18.02 -11.08 25.43
C ILE A 254 17.05 -11.48 26.56
N LEU A 255 16.01 -10.70 26.83
CA LEU A 255 15.03 -10.98 27.87
C LEU A 255 14.22 -12.26 27.63
N ILE A 256 14.00 -12.63 26.38
CA ILE A 256 13.27 -13.86 25.99
C ILE A 256 14.17 -15.09 26.06
N THR A 257 15.50 -14.94 26.15
CA THR A 257 16.43 -16.07 26.19
C THR A 257 16.11 -17.00 27.37
N PRO A 258 15.90 -18.31 27.11
CA PRO A 258 15.63 -19.29 28.17
C PRO A 258 16.82 -19.43 29.13
N VAL A 259 16.53 -19.59 30.43
CA VAL A 259 17.57 -19.80 31.45
C VAL A 259 18.40 -21.06 31.16
N ASP A 260 17.84 -22.03 30.44
CA ASP A 260 18.50 -23.26 30.03
C ASP A 260 19.66 -23.05 29.05
N GLU A 261 19.68 -21.94 28.33
CA GLU A 261 20.74 -21.55 27.38
C GLU A 261 21.87 -20.73 28.01
N LEU A 262 21.71 -20.35 29.28
CA LEU A 262 22.74 -19.61 30.03
C LEU A 262 23.79 -20.54 30.60
N GLU A 263 25.07 -20.15 30.51
CA GLU A 263 26.20 -20.89 31.06
C GLU A 263 26.20 -20.82 32.60
N LEU A 264 25.24 -21.51 33.21
CA LEU A 264 25.07 -21.57 34.69
C LEU A 264 25.57 -22.89 35.26
N SER A 265 26.02 -22.83 36.52
CA SER A 265 26.29 -24.07 37.26
C SER A 265 25.00 -24.88 37.46
N VAL A 266 25.10 -26.21 37.49
CA VAL A 266 23.97 -27.12 37.70
C VAL A 266 23.17 -26.75 38.96
N ARG A 267 23.83 -26.19 39.95
CA ARG A 267 23.20 -25.75 41.21
C ARG A 267 22.36 -24.49 41.00
N SER A 268 22.89 -23.48 40.32
CA SER A 268 22.18 -22.22 40.01
C SER A 268 20.98 -22.50 39.10
N HIS A 269 21.14 -23.32 38.07
CA HIS A 269 20.09 -23.74 37.17
C HIS A 269 18.94 -24.46 37.90
N ASN A 270 19.24 -25.43 38.80
CA ASN A 270 18.22 -26.14 39.56
C ASN A 270 17.47 -25.21 40.52
N CYS A 271 18.13 -24.19 41.07
CA CYS A 271 17.49 -23.22 41.96
C CYS A 271 16.51 -22.32 41.20
N LEU A 272 16.88 -21.85 40.00
CA LEU A 272 16.01 -21.01 39.15
C LEU A 272 14.79 -21.80 38.68
N ARG A 273 14.98 -23.06 38.28
CA ARG A 273 13.90 -23.96 37.89
C ARG A 273 12.93 -24.24 39.04
N ALA A 274 13.43 -24.40 40.24
CA ALA A 274 12.61 -24.59 41.44
C ALA A 274 11.82 -23.32 41.82
N ALA A 275 12.28 -22.15 41.42
CA ALA A 275 11.63 -20.86 41.58
C ALA A 275 10.70 -20.47 40.40
N ASP A 276 10.49 -21.37 39.42
CA ASP A 276 9.68 -21.18 38.17
C ASP A 276 10.14 -19.99 37.35
N ILE A 277 11.44 -19.67 37.33
CA ILE A 277 12.08 -18.67 36.50
C ILE A 277 12.54 -19.34 35.21
N LYS A 278 11.93 -18.99 34.09
CA LYS A 278 12.13 -19.64 32.79
C LYS A 278 12.97 -18.82 31.80
N THR A 279 12.89 -17.52 31.91
CA THR A 279 13.59 -16.59 31.01
C THR A 279 14.50 -15.64 31.77
N LEU A 280 15.44 -15.02 31.06
CA LEU A 280 16.28 -13.97 31.61
C LEU A 280 15.44 -12.77 32.09
N GLY A 281 14.32 -12.49 31.37
CA GLY A 281 13.35 -11.47 31.75
C GLY A 281 12.69 -11.75 33.12
N ASP A 282 12.32 -13.00 33.39
CA ASP A 282 11.77 -13.39 34.71
C ASP A 282 12.80 -13.22 35.82
N LEU A 283 14.08 -13.45 35.51
CA LEU A 283 15.18 -13.30 36.45
C LEU A 283 15.43 -11.83 36.82
N VAL A 284 15.56 -10.93 35.81
CA VAL A 284 15.90 -9.52 36.06
C VAL A 284 14.72 -8.71 36.62
N ARG A 285 13.50 -9.23 36.53
CA ARG A 285 12.31 -8.66 37.19
C ARG A 285 12.40 -8.77 38.73
N LYS A 286 13.21 -9.69 39.25
CA LYS A 286 13.41 -9.91 40.68
C LYS A 286 14.58 -9.09 41.21
N ASP A 287 14.43 -8.60 42.42
CA ASP A 287 15.53 -7.97 43.15
C ASP A 287 16.50 -8.99 43.73
N GLU A 288 17.77 -8.62 43.91
CA GLU A 288 18.78 -9.49 44.54
C GLU A 288 18.35 -10.00 45.91
N ALA A 289 17.64 -9.17 46.70
CA ALA A 289 17.11 -9.52 48.00
C ALA A 289 16.01 -10.59 47.92
N GLU A 290 15.25 -10.65 46.85
CA GLU A 290 14.24 -11.68 46.59
C GLU A 290 14.90 -13.01 46.20
N LEU A 291 15.91 -12.95 45.32
CA LEU A 291 16.67 -14.13 44.87
C LEU A 291 17.36 -14.85 46.04
N LEU A 292 17.87 -14.10 47.02
CA LEU A 292 18.49 -14.68 48.23
C LEU A 292 17.50 -15.39 49.16
N LYS A 293 16.18 -15.18 49.02
CA LYS A 293 15.14 -15.88 49.79
C LYS A 293 14.83 -17.28 49.27
N PHE A 294 15.29 -17.63 48.06
CA PHE A 294 15.02 -18.94 47.50
C PHE A 294 15.82 -20.05 48.22
N ARG A 295 15.17 -21.18 48.40
CA ARG A 295 15.76 -22.33 49.08
C ARG A 295 16.99 -22.85 48.32
N ASN A 296 18.12 -23.02 48.99
CA ASN A 296 19.40 -23.45 48.44
C ASN A 296 20.12 -22.44 47.51
N PHE A 297 19.65 -21.20 47.42
CA PHE A 297 20.29 -20.12 46.68
C PHE A 297 21.26 -19.37 47.59
N GLY A 298 22.52 -19.28 47.20
CA GLY A 298 23.58 -18.66 48.00
C GLY A 298 24.31 -17.52 47.30
N ARG A 299 25.15 -16.78 48.02
CA ARG A 299 25.94 -15.66 47.48
C ARG A 299 26.82 -16.02 46.28
N LYS A 300 27.29 -17.26 46.16
CA LYS A 300 28.04 -17.73 45.00
C LYS A 300 27.17 -17.81 43.72
N SER A 301 25.94 -18.32 43.85
CA SER A 301 25.00 -18.39 42.74
C SER A 301 24.51 -16.99 42.35
N LEU A 302 24.35 -16.06 43.31
CA LEU A 302 24.03 -14.67 43.02
C LEU A 302 25.16 -14.00 42.20
N ALA A 303 26.42 -14.16 42.59
CA ALA A 303 27.56 -13.59 41.87
C ALA A 303 27.67 -14.12 40.44
N GLU A 304 27.34 -15.40 40.20
CA GLU A 304 27.29 -16.00 38.86
C GLU A 304 26.21 -15.37 38.00
N LEU A 305 25.00 -15.15 38.56
CA LEU A 305 23.89 -14.48 37.86
C LEU A 305 24.16 -12.99 37.63
N SER A 306 24.73 -12.30 38.63
CA SER A 306 25.11 -10.88 38.48
C SER A 306 26.09 -10.66 37.33
N ALA A 307 27.08 -11.56 37.16
CA ALA A 307 28.02 -11.47 36.03
C ALA A 307 27.32 -11.62 34.68
N ILE A 308 26.32 -12.52 34.55
CA ILE A 308 25.56 -12.70 33.31
C ILE A 308 24.66 -11.51 33.05
N VAL A 309 24.00 -10.96 34.05
CA VAL A 309 23.14 -9.78 33.94
C VAL A 309 23.96 -8.55 33.52
N GLU A 310 25.14 -8.34 34.11
CA GLU A 310 26.06 -7.25 33.78
C GLU A 310 26.63 -7.38 32.37
N VAL A 311 27.03 -8.57 31.92
CA VAL A 311 27.51 -8.82 30.54
C VAL A 311 26.47 -8.47 29.49
N ASN A 312 25.18 -8.64 29.84
CA ASN A 312 24.06 -8.29 28.95
C ASN A 312 23.58 -6.86 29.14
N ASN A 313 24.25 -6.02 29.92
CA ASN A 313 23.86 -4.65 30.26
C ASN A 313 22.45 -4.54 30.88
N LEU A 314 22.07 -5.53 31.68
CA LEU A 314 20.81 -5.58 32.41
C LEU A 314 21.04 -5.29 33.90
N THR A 315 19.99 -4.99 34.64
CA THR A 315 20.02 -4.80 36.09
C THR A 315 18.89 -5.55 36.79
N PHE A 316 19.12 -6.06 37.98
CA PHE A 316 18.06 -6.67 38.77
C PHE A 316 17.01 -5.62 39.18
N GLY A 317 15.74 -6.01 39.22
CA GLY A 317 14.63 -5.10 39.54
C GLY A 317 14.21 -4.18 38.39
N MET A 318 14.68 -4.42 37.16
CA MET A 318 14.30 -3.59 36.02
C MET A 318 12.85 -3.84 35.58
N ASP A 319 12.22 -2.80 35.00
CA ASP A 319 10.87 -2.88 34.40
C ASP A 319 10.93 -3.55 33.02
N VAL A 320 10.73 -4.86 33.01
CA VAL A 320 10.76 -5.71 31.82
C VAL A 320 9.54 -5.47 30.94
N ASP A 321 8.40 -5.04 31.51
CA ASP A 321 7.16 -4.84 30.78
C ASP A 321 7.26 -3.70 29.75
N LYS A 322 8.17 -2.74 29.99
CA LYS A 322 8.49 -1.67 29.04
C LYS A 322 9.05 -2.19 27.70
N TYR A 323 9.74 -3.33 27.72
CA TYR A 323 10.41 -3.92 26.55
C TYR A 323 9.63 -5.07 25.92
N LEU A 324 8.70 -5.71 26.66
CA LEU A 324 7.91 -6.85 26.19
C LEU A 324 6.51 -6.49 25.71
N LYS A 325 5.96 -5.31 26.07
CA LYS A 325 4.68 -4.85 25.52
C LYS A 325 4.87 -4.49 24.04
N ASP A 326 4.10 -5.16 23.17
CA ASP A 326 3.94 -4.71 21.80
C ASP A 326 3.26 -3.34 21.83
N SER A 327 3.87 -2.36 21.18
CA SER A 327 3.14 -1.14 20.83
C SER A 327 2.11 -1.53 19.78
N ASP A 328 0.83 -1.60 20.20
CA ASP A 328 -0.34 -1.67 19.32
C ASP A 328 -0.40 -0.49 18.34
#